data_52b3b6298af706baceb647d968a782c3
#
_entry.id   52b3b6298af706baceb647d968a782c3
#
_cell.length_a   1.000
_cell.length_b   1.000
_cell.length_c   1.000
_cell.angle_alpha   90.00
_cell.angle_beta   90.00
_cell.angle_gamma   90.00
#
_symmetry.space_group_name_H-M   'P 1'
#
loop_
_entity.id
_entity.type
_entity.pdbx_description
1 polymer ?
#
loop_
_entity_poly.entity_id
_entity_poly.type
_entity_poly.pdbx_seq_one_letter_code
_entity_poly.pdbx_strand_id
1 'polypeptide(L)' 'MNYEEIRVECYSGYKANERPVAFFHQGRRWQVREIVDRWCEGSPDGARPEVDYFKVRTVEGRVFLLRHLLLFDAWSVHVP' A
#
# COMPACT_ATOMS: atom_id res chain seq x y z
N MET A 1 5.06 -15.39 -5.60
CA MET A 1 4.91 -14.04 -5.07
C MET A 1 3.70 -14.01 -4.16
N ASN A 2 3.89 -13.73 -2.90
CA ASN A 2 2.81 -13.79 -1.91
C ASN A 2 2.54 -12.40 -1.35
N TYR A 3 1.26 -12.16 -1.08
CA TYR A 3 0.82 -10.95 -0.39
C TYR A 3 0.08 -11.36 0.88
N GLU A 4 0.34 -10.63 1.95
CA GLU A 4 -0.31 -10.84 3.23
C GLU A 4 -1.18 -9.63 3.54
N GLU A 5 -2.42 -9.88 3.94
CA GLU A 5 -3.35 -8.81 4.29
C GLU A 5 -2.88 -8.08 5.54
N ILE A 6 -2.93 -6.74 5.49
CA ILE A 6 -2.46 -5.90 6.59
C ILE A 6 -3.45 -4.76 6.84
N ARG A 7 -3.30 -4.13 8.00
CA ARG A 7 -3.94 -2.85 8.28
C ARG A 7 -3.00 -1.72 7.93
N VAL A 8 -3.52 -0.69 7.29
CA VAL A 8 -2.75 0.47 6.88
C VAL A 8 -3.43 1.72 7.40
N GLU A 9 -2.63 2.62 7.98
CA GLU A 9 -3.06 3.96 8.32
C GLU A 9 -2.70 4.87 7.16
N CYS A 10 -3.68 5.61 6.67
CA CYS A 10 -3.50 6.47 5.51
C CYS A 10 -3.67 7.93 5.90
N TYR A 11 -2.93 8.77 5.22
CA TYR A 11 -3.19 10.19 5.22
C TYR A 11 -4.22 10.46 4.12
N SER A 12 -5.44 10.84 4.52
CA SER A 12 -6.42 11.32 3.57
C SER A 12 -6.29 12.82 3.49
N GLY A 13 -5.64 13.24 2.44
CA GLY A 13 -5.53 14.64 2.17
C GLY A 13 -6.80 15.17 1.56
N TYR A 14 -6.70 16.39 1.17
CA TYR A 14 -7.75 17.23 0.65
C TYR A 14 -8.55 16.61 -0.50
N LYS A 15 -8.00 15.66 -1.26
CA LYS A 15 -8.65 15.09 -2.44
C LYS A 15 -8.70 13.58 -2.42
N ALA A 16 -8.83 12.98 -1.28
CA ALA A 16 -8.92 11.53 -1.18
C ALA A 16 -7.75 10.78 -1.83
N ASN A 17 -6.62 11.44 -2.02
CA ASN A 17 -5.41 10.76 -2.44
C ASN A 17 -4.81 10.08 -1.22
N GLU A 18 -5.38 8.95 -0.88
CA GLU A 18 -4.88 8.18 0.23
C GLU A 18 -3.47 7.70 -0.06
N ARG A 19 -2.60 7.92 0.90
CA ARG A 19 -1.25 7.35 0.85
C ARG A 19 -0.93 6.75 2.21
N PRO A 20 -0.22 5.61 2.23
CA PRO A 20 0.08 4.97 3.50
C PRO A 20 1.08 5.79 4.30
N VAL A 21 0.79 5.98 5.58
CA VAL A 21 1.71 6.62 6.52
C VAL A 21 2.24 5.64 7.54
N ALA A 22 1.53 4.54 7.77
CA ALA A 22 1.99 3.46 8.65
C ALA A 22 1.21 2.21 8.34
N PHE A 23 1.76 1.07 8.68
CA PHE A 23 1.08 -0.21 8.50
C PHE A 23 1.51 -1.19 9.60
N PHE A 24 0.68 -2.22 9.77
CA PHE A 24 0.93 -3.26 10.78
C PHE A 24 1.30 -4.55 10.08
N HIS A 25 2.45 -5.09 10.44
CA HIS A 25 2.97 -6.30 9.82
C HIS A 25 3.86 -7.03 10.82
N GLN A 26 3.67 -8.32 10.96
CA GLN A 26 4.45 -9.17 11.88
C GLN A 26 4.40 -8.64 13.31
N GLY A 27 3.21 -8.25 13.76
CA GLY A 27 3.00 -7.84 15.13
C GLY A 27 3.56 -6.49 15.50
N ARG A 28 3.98 -5.67 14.53
CA ARG A 28 4.47 -4.34 14.85
C ARG A 28 3.96 -3.30 13.87
N ARG A 29 3.96 -2.06 14.31
CA ARG A 29 3.59 -0.91 13.49
C ARG A 29 4.85 -0.37 12.82
N TRP A 30 4.80 -0.26 11.50
CA TRP A 30 5.87 0.29 10.69
C TRP A 30 5.46 1.68 10.23
N GLN A 31 6.25 2.68 10.53
CA GLN A 31 5.98 4.04 10.10
C GLN A 31 6.67 4.29 8.76
N VAL A 32 5.91 4.80 7.79
CA VAL A 32 6.43 5.12 6.46
C VAL A 32 7.14 6.46 6.50
N ARG A 33 8.40 6.47 6.10
CA ARG A 33 9.19 7.70 6.00
C ARG A 33 8.99 8.37 4.65
N GLU A 34 8.95 7.56 3.57
CA GLU A 34 8.77 8.09 2.23
C GLU A 34 8.14 7.06 1.33
N ILE A 35 7.47 7.54 0.30
CA ILE A 35 7.01 6.69 -0.80
C ILE A 35 8.06 6.77 -1.89
N VAL A 36 8.75 5.63 -2.11
CA VAL A 36 9.84 5.55 -3.08
C VAL A 36 9.29 5.51 -4.50
N ASP A 37 8.17 4.82 -4.69
CA ASP A 37 7.55 4.69 -5.99
C ASP A 37 6.07 4.37 -5.81
N ARG A 38 5.29 4.72 -6.82
CA ARG A 38 3.85 4.48 -6.81
C ARG A 38 3.39 4.25 -8.24
N TRP A 39 2.54 3.23 -8.43
CA TRP A 39 1.92 3.00 -9.75
C TRP A 39 0.57 2.35 -9.55
N CYS A 40 -0.22 2.38 -10.61
CA CYS A 40 -1.56 1.80 -10.61
C CYS A 40 -1.65 0.77 -11.72
N GLU A 41 -2.27 -0.35 -11.43
CA GLU A 41 -2.58 -1.36 -12.41
C GLU A 41 -4.09 -1.56 -12.47
N GLY A 42 -4.58 -1.89 -13.66
CA GLY A 42 -6.00 -2.12 -13.87
C GLY A 42 -6.31 -2.03 -15.35
N SER A 43 -7.51 -2.44 -15.71
CA SER A 43 -7.95 -2.38 -17.09
C SER A 43 -8.73 -1.09 -17.32
N PRO A 44 -8.42 -0.32 -18.38
CA PRO A 44 -9.16 0.93 -18.67
C PRO A 44 -10.65 0.69 -18.93
N ASP A 45 -11.01 -0.51 -19.35
CA ASP A 45 -12.41 -0.86 -19.64
C ASP A 45 -13.13 -1.45 -18.44
N GLY A 46 -12.48 -1.50 -17.27
CA GLY A 46 -13.07 -2.04 -16.07
C GLY A 46 -13.10 -3.55 -15.98
N ALA A 47 -12.44 -4.25 -16.92
CA ALA A 47 -12.43 -5.71 -16.93
C ALA A 47 -11.63 -6.29 -15.77
N ARG A 48 -10.70 -5.52 -15.19
CA ARG A 48 -9.93 -5.93 -14.03
C ARG A 48 -10.00 -4.84 -12.98
N PRO A 49 -10.06 -5.21 -11.69
CA PRO A 49 -10.06 -4.23 -10.62
C PRO A 49 -8.80 -3.36 -10.61
N GLU A 50 -8.95 -2.12 -10.22
CA GLU A 50 -7.81 -1.22 -10.05
C GLU A 50 -7.06 -1.56 -8.77
N VAL A 51 -5.74 -1.56 -8.87
CA VAL A 51 -4.84 -1.83 -7.76
C VAL A 51 -3.76 -0.75 -7.74
N ASP A 52 -3.62 -0.09 -6.61
CA ASP A 52 -2.53 0.85 -6.37
C ASP A 52 -1.38 0.14 -5.68
N TYR A 53 -0.17 0.39 -6.17
CA TYR A 53 1.05 -0.14 -5.58
C TYR A 53 1.87 1.00 -5.00
N PHE A 54 2.39 0.78 -3.81
CA PHE A 54 3.25 1.75 -3.13
C PHE A 54 4.52 1.05 -2.68
N LYS A 55 5.64 1.47 -3.21
CA LYS A 55 6.94 1.04 -2.70
C LYS A 55 7.36 2.06 -1.65
N VAL A 56 7.44 1.62 -0.40
CA VAL A 56 7.64 2.53 0.72
C VAL A 56 8.93 2.21 1.46
N ARG A 57 9.55 3.23 2.04
CA ARG A 57 10.67 3.07 2.95
C ARG A 57 10.23 3.49 4.34
N THR A 58 10.50 2.64 5.32
CA THR A 58 10.15 2.91 6.70
C THR A 58 11.21 3.76 7.39
N VAL A 59 10.86 4.25 8.58
CA VAL A 59 11.79 5.04 9.41
C VAL A 59 13.07 4.25 9.70
N GLU A 60 12.96 2.93 9.83
CA GLU A 60 14.11 2.05 10.05
C GLU A 60 14.95 1.81 8.79
N GLY A 61 14.49 2.31 7.66
CA GLY A 61 15.19 2.10 6.40
C GLY A 61 14.80 0.83 5.64
N ARG A 62 13.78 0.12 6.09
CA ARG A 62 13.28 -1.07 5.39
C ARG A 62 12.38 -0.67 4.24
N VAL A 63 12.44 -1.41 3.15
CA VAL A 63 11.61 -1.18 1.98
C VAL A 63 10.56 -2.28 1.88
N PHE A 64 9.32 -1.87 1.70
CA PHE A 64 8.19 -2.79 1.53
C PHE A 64 7.39 -2.40 0.30
N LEU A 65 6.77 -3.38 -0.33
CA LEU A 65 5.81 -3.16 -1.40
C LEU A 65 4.41 -3.38 -0.86
N LEU A 66 3.60 -2.34 -0.85
CA LEU A 66 2.22 -2.39 -0.41
C LEU A 66 1.29 -2.37 -1.61
N ARG A 67 0.19 -3.07 -1.51
CA ARG A 67 -0.81 -3.16 -2.55
C ARG A 67 -2.17 -2.80 -1.97
N HIS A 68 -2.87 -1.88 -2.64
CA HIS A 68 -4.20 -1.45 -2.25
C HIS A 68 -5.20 -1.84 -3.33
N LEU A 69 -6.06 -2.79 -3.02
CA LEU A 69 -7.16 -3.17 -3.91
C LEU A 69 -8.30 -2.22 -3.68
N LEU A 70 -8.53 -1.31 -4.63
CA LEU A 70 -9.46 -0.20 -4.43
C LEU A 70 -10.90 -0.66 -4.28
N LEU A 71 -11.31 -1.69 -5.02
CA LEU A 71 -12.67 -2.18 -4.99
C LEU A 71 -13.09 -2.65 -3.60
N PHE A 72 -12.19 -3.27 -2.88
CA PHE A 72 -12.46 -3.83 -1.55
C PHE A 72 -11.88 -2.99 -0.43
N ASP A 73 -11.16 -1.93 -0.76
CA ASP A 73 -10.39 -1.14 0.21
C ASP A 73 -9.51 -2.05 1.08
N ALA A 74 -8.86 -2.99 0.44
CA ALA A 74 -8.05 -3.99 1.12
C ALA A 74 -6.57 -3.76 0.83
N TRP A 75 -5.77 -3.77 1.88
CA TRP A 75 -4.33 -3.58 1.79
C TRP A 75 -3.59 -4.88 2.03
N SER A 76 -2.49 -5.05 1.32
CA SER A 76 -1.60 -6.21 1.48
C SER A 76 -0.15 -5.77 1.36
N VAL A 77 0.74 -6.54 1.95
CA VAL A 77 2.18 -6.34 1.82
C VAL A 77 2.78 -7.55 1.11
N HIS A 78 3.72 -7.28 0.22
CA HIS A 78 4.45 -8.35 -0.46
C HIS A 78 5.38 -9.05 0.53
N VAL A 79 5.30 -10.38 0.56
CA VAL A 79 6.18 -11.22 1.38
C VAL A 79 6.89 -12.22 0.46
N PRO A 80 8.14 -12.60 0.80
CA PRO A 80 8.89 -13.55 -0.01
C PRO A 80 8.31 -14.95 -0.02
#